data_2afb3ee43feff00642008bb581d261d5
#
_entry.id   2afb3ee43feff00642008bb581d261d5
#
_cell.length_a   1.000
_cell.length_b   1.000
_cell.length_c   1.000
_cell.angle_alpha   90.00
_cell.angle_beta   90.00
_cell.angle_gamma   90.00
#
_symmetry.space_group_name_H-M   'P 1'
#
loop_
_entity.id
_entity.type
_entity.pdbx_description
1 polymer ?
#
loop_
_entity_poly.entity_id
_entity_poly.type
_entity_poly.pdbx_seq_one_letter_code
_entity_poly.pdbx_strand_id
1 'polypeptide(L)'
;MAFAPSFSTSAPTIGPLGRRLLGLFFILLTLGLAGASMGLWALARIGQATDGIVVHSLAIERLLSDTQRLQALNAERYKAVALSSEPEVGDTLGADIAATEQQYNTHLAQLEQLLQSKAQQALLAQVHQQTLAFDTARQALLQARDFGLTERIRDVYTQQFLPATQAQQAALAALGQAQRQAIDTDAQQVAQWSTRARQAQLLFGSLALVLG
;
A
#
# COMPACT_ATOMS: atom_id res chain seq x y z
N MET A 1 -21.91 87.19 3.65
CA MET A 1 -22.95 86.25 4.15
C MET A 1 -22.82 84.99 3.36
N ALA A 2 -22.18 83.94 3.94
CA ALA A 2 -22.02 82.61 3.31
C ALA A 2 -22.89 81.61 4.08
N PHE A 3 -23.86 81.08 3.38
CA PHE A 3 -24.72 80.01 3.87
C PHE A 3 -24.02 78.66 3.61
N ALA A 4 -23.66 77.97 4.70
CA ALA A 4 -23.16 76.56 4.64
C ALA A 4 -24.38 75.64 4.84
N PRO A 5 -24.62 74.64 3.94
CA PRO A 5 -25.65 73.64 4.19
C PRO A 5 -25.09 72.54 5.11
N SER A 6 -25.70 72.38 6.28
CA SER A 6 -25.45 71.27 7.22
C SER A 6 -26.14 70.03 6.70
N PHE A 7 -25.36 69.07 6.18
CA PHE A 7 -25.86 67.69 5.92
C PHE A 7 -25.90 66.93 7.22
N SER A 8 -27.09 66.74 7.78
CA SER A 8 -27.33 65.79 8.89
C SER A 8 -27.38 64.37 8.32
N THR A 9 -26.31 63.62 8.49
CA THR A 9 -26.30 62.18 8.25
C THR A 9 -27.04 61.48 9.41
N SER A 10 -28.33 61.22 9.20
CA SER A 10 -29.09 60.32 10.08
C SER A 10 -28.65 58.90 9.80
N ALA A 11 -27.94 58.28 10.75
CA ALA A 11 -27.63 56.86 10.71
C ALA A 11 -28.93 56.04 10.75
N PRO A 12 -29.12 55.05 9.87
CA PRO A 12 -30.33 54.21 9.86
C PRO A 12 -30.40 53.41 11.19
N THR A 13 -31.36 53.74 12.03
CA THR A 13 -31.63 52.93 13.25
C THR A 13 -32.32 51.64 12.78
N ILE A 14 -31.60 50.52 12.83
CA ILE A 14 -32.16 49.17 12.56
C ILE A 14 -33.20 48.86 13.62
N GLY A 15 -34.47 48.84 13.24
CA GLY A 15 -35.59 48.48 14.12
C GLY A 15 -35.46 47.02 14.65
N PRO A 16 -36.27 46.66 15.66
CA PRO A 16 -36.19 45.32 16.32
C PRO A 16 -36.35 44.16 15.35
N LEU A 17 -37.09 44.35 14.24
CA LEU A 17 -37.25 43.38 13.15
C LEU A 17 -35.92 43.22 12.35
N GLY A 18 -35.22 44.30 12.08
CA GLY A 18 -33.93 44.25 11.36
C GLY A 18 -32.85 43.54 12.16
N ARG A 19 -32.83 43.69 13.51
CA ARG A 19 -31.88 42.95 14.36
C ARG A 19 -32.14 41.45 14.37
N ARG A 20 -33.39 41.01 14.32
CA ARG A 20 -33.76 39.58 14.26
C ARG A 20 -33.36 38.97 12.90
N LEU A 21 -33.62 39.67 11.81
CA LEU A 21 -33.20 39.28 10.44
C LEU A 21 -31.68 39.20 10.32
N LEU A 22 -30.95 40.16 10.88
CA LEU A 22 -29.51 40.19 10.87
C LEU A 22 -28.92 39.02 11.71
N GLY A 23 -29.55 38.70 12.85
CA GLY A 23 -29.17 37.55 13.68
C GLY A 23 -29.38 36.21 12.96
N LEU A 24 -30.53 36.02 12.29
CA LEU A 24 -30.80 34.84 11.45
C LEU A 24 -29.81 34.73 10.29
N PHE A 25 -29.51 35.83 9.62
CA PHE A 25 -28.53 35.86 8.53
C PHE A 25 -27.12 35.44 9.01
N PHE A 26 -26.67 35.95 10.19
CA PHE A 26 -25.39 35.54 10.76
C PHE A 26 -25.36 34.07 11.17
N ILE A 27 -26.45 33.52 11.69
CA ILE A 27 -26.56 32.11 12.04
C ILE A 27 -26.45 31.24 10.77
N LEU A 28 -27.16 31.57 9.72
CA LEU A 28 -27.12 30.87 8.44
C LEU A 28 -25.74 30.98 7.78
N LEU A 29 -25.12 32.16 7.84
CA LEU A 29 -23.76 32.37 7.29
C LEU A 29 -22.72 31.54 8.05
N THR A 30 -22.75 31.55 9.38
CA THR A 30 -21.83 30.74 10.21
C THR A 30 -22.05 29.26 10.02
N LEU A 31 -23.30 28.80 9.89
CA LEU A 31 -23.62 27.40 9.62
C LEU A 31 -23.11 26.96 8.22
N GLY A 32 -23.31 27.83 7.21
CA GLY A 32 -22.82 27.60 5.86
C GLY A 32 -21.28 27.56 5.80
N LEU A 33 -20.61 28.47 6.48
CA LEU A 33 -19.15 28.52 6.55
C LEU A 33 -18.57 27.30 7.28
N ALA A 34 -19.20 26.87 8.38
CA ALA A 34 -18.82 25.67 9.12
C ALA A 34 -19.00 24.40 8.28
N GLY A 35 -20.11 24.30 7.54
CA GLY A 35 -20.37 23.19 6.63
C GLY A 35 -19.37 23.13 5.46
N ALA A 36 -19.05 24.28 4.86
CA ALA A 36 -18.05 24.38 3.80
C ALA A 36 -16.64 24.01 4.29
N SER A 37 -16.25 24.52 5.45
CA SER A 37 -14.95 24.19 6.07
C SER A 37 -14.81 22.71 6.39
N MET A 38 -15.86 22.10 6.90
CA MET A 38 -15.89 20.66 7.20
C MET A 38 -15.85 19.80 5.93
N GLY A 39 -16.51 20.25 4.85
CA GLY A 39 -16.45 19.62 3.53
C GLY A 39 -15.06 19.65 2.92
N LEU A 40 -14.40 20.81 2.94
CA LEU A 40 -13.03 20.99 2.44
C LEU A 40 -12.02 20.14 3.25
N TRP A 41 -12.16 20.12 4.58
CA TRP A 41 -11.32 19.31 5.44
C TRP A 41 -11.50 17.80 5.17
N ALA A 42 -12.73 17.33 4.99
CA ALA A 42 -13.03 15.94 4.64
C ALA A 42 -12.45 15.56 3.28
N LEU A 43 -12.57 16.42 2.27
CA LEU A 43 -11.99 16.22 0.93
C LEU A 43 -10.46 16.16 0.98
N ALA A 44 -9.82 17.07 1.69
CA ALA A 44 -8.36 17.09 1.85
C ALA A 44 -7.86 15.81 2.55
N ARG A 45 -8.58 15.33 3.56
CA ARG A 45 -8.23 14.12 4.29
C ARG A 45 -8.41 12.85 3.45
N ILE A 46 -9.48 12.79 2.64
CA ILE A 46 -9.71 11.69 1.70
C ILE A 46 -8.61 11.68 0.62
N GLY A 47 -8.25 12.85 0.07
CA GLY A 47 -7.17 12.97 -0.92
C GLY A 47 -5.83 12.45 -0.39
N GLN A 48 -5.41 12.91 0.79
CA GLN A 48 -4.16 12.46 1.43
C GLN A 48 -4.15 10.96 1.75
N ALA A 49 -5.28 10.41 2.23
CA ALA A 49 -5.41 8.98 2.49
C ALA A 49 -5.33 8.17 1.19
N THR A 50 -5.96 8.64 0.12
CA THR A 50 -5.96 7.96 -1.19
C THR A 50 -4.57 7.98 -1.82
N ASP A 51 -3.85 9.11 -1.79
CA ASP A 51 -2.50 9.21 -2.33
C ASP A 51 -1.51 8.29 -1.58
N GLY A 52 -1.59 8.24 -0.25
CA GLY A 52 -0.76 7.36 0.57
C GLY A 52 -1.02 5.87 0.28
N ILE A 53 -2.28 5.47 0.20
CA ILE A 53 -2.67 4.09 -0.11
C ILE A 53 -2.25 3.71 -1.52
N VAL A 54 -2.56 4.54 -2.52
CA VAL A 54 -2.32 4.20 -3.92
C VAL A 54 -0.83 4.14 -4.22
N VAL A 55 -0.04 5.13 -3.82
CA VAL A 55 1.39 5.19 -4.17
C VAL A 55 2.20 4.17 -3.37
N HIS A 56 2.02 4.13 -2.04
CA HIS A 56 2.80 3.28 -1.16
C HIS A 56 2.43 1.80 -1.29
N SER A 57 1.15 1.48 -1.26
CA SER A 57 0.67 0.10 -1.30
C SER A 57 0.88 -0.56 -2.66
N LEU A 58 0.71 0.19 -3.77
CA LEU A 58 1.01 -0.33 -5.12
C LEU A 58 2.52 -0.54 -5.32
N ALA A 59 3.38 0.31 -4.72
CA ALA A 59 4.83 0.10 -4.78
C ALA A 59 5.22 -1.21 -4.08
N ILE A 60 4.67 -1.49 -2.89
CA ILE A 60 4.90 -2.75 -2.17
C ILE A 60 4.37 -3.94 -2.97
N GLU A 61 3.16 -3.85 -3.55
CA GLU A 61 2.58 -4.95 -4.33
C GLU A 61 3.40 -5.29 -5.57
N ARG A 62 3.89 -4.28 -6.30
CA ARG A 62 4.80 -4.47 -7.44
C ARG A 62 6.10 -5.13 -7.00
N LEU A 63 6.69 -4.63 -5.91
CA LEU A 63 7.95 -5.17 -5.38
C LEU A 63 7.80 -6.63 -4.95
N LEU A 64 6.68 -7.00 -4.31
CA LEU A 64 6.35 -8.38 -3.95
C LEU A 64 6.17 -9.27 -5.18
N SER A 65 5.43 -8.80 -6.19
CA SER A 65 5.23 -9.53 -7.44
C SER A 65 6.54 -9.77 -8.18
N ASP A 66 7.40 -8.76 -8.25
CA ASP A 66 8.73 -8.89 -8.87
C ASP A 66 9.63 -9.84 -8.06
N THR A 67 9.58 -9.80 -6.72
CA THR A 67 10.32 -10.72 -5.86
C THR A 67 9.87 -12.17 -6.07
N GLN A 68 8.57 -12.43 -6.18
CA GLN A 68 8.03 -13.76 -6.49
C GLN A 68 8.51 -14.26 -7.86
N ARG A 69 8.50 -13.38 -8.86
CA ARG A 69 8.96 -13.71 -10.22
C ARG A 69 10.47 -14.03 -10.24
N LEU A 70 11.29 -13.24 -9.55
CA LEU A 70 12.73 -13.48 -9.45
C LEU A 70 13.04 -14.81 -8.76
N GLN A 71 12.33 -15.13 -7.68
CA GLN A 71 12.48 -16.39 -6.98
C GLN A 71 12.11 -17.58 -7.88
N ALA A 72 10.97 -17.53 -8.57
CA ALA A 72 10.54 -18.59 -9.46
C ALA A 72 11.54 -18.80 -10.62
N LEU A 73 12.03 -17.71 -11.21
CA LEU A 73 13.01 -17.74 -12.29
C LEU A 73 14.33 -18.39 -11.81
N ASN A 74 14.83 -18.03 -10.63
CA ASN A 74 16.04 -18.62 -10.09
C ASN A 74 15.87 -20.11 -9.76
N ALA A 75 14.73 -20.49 -9.20
CA ALA A 75 14.44 -21.90 -8.91
C ALA A 75 14.51 -22.75 -10.19
N GLU A 76 13.91 -22.27 -11.31
CA GLU A 76 13.97 -22.99 -12.61
C GLU A 76 15.39 -23.00 -13.18
N ARG A 77 16.15 -21.93 -13.05
CA ARG A 77 17.57 -21.90 -13.48
C ARG A 77 18.42 -22.88 -12.70
N TYR A 78 18.30 -22.95 -11.38
CA TYR A 78 19.01 -23.93 -10.55
C TYR A 78 18.63 -25.36 -10.89
N LYS A 79 17.34 -25.61 -11.14
CA LYS A 79 16.87 -26.90 -11.64
C LYS A 79 17.50 -27.24 -12.98
N ALA A 80 17.55 -26.30 -13.94
CA ALA A 80 18.18 -26.52 -15.24
C ALA A 80 19.68 -26.84 -15.10
N VAL A 81 20.40 -26.09 -14.26
CA VAL A 81 21.84 -26.34 -13.98
C VAL A 81 22.06 -27.72 -13.35
N ALA A 82 21.22 -28.11 -12.38
CA ALA A 82 21.42 -29.37 -11.65
C ALA A 82 21.02 -30.61 -12.46
N LEU A 83 19.98 -30.54 -13.28
CA LEU A 83 19.47 -31.66 -14.04
C LEU A 83 20.06 -31.78 -15.46
N SER A 84 20.82 -30.77 -15.92
CA SER A 84 21.51 -30.85 -17.20
C SER A 84 22.74 -31.79 -17.11
N SER A 85 22.92 -32.61 -18.11
CA SER A 85 24.14 -33.38 -18.30
C SER A 85 25.30 -32.56 -18.86
N GLU A 86 25.03 -31.33 -19.33
CA GLU A 86 26.01 -30.43 -19.93
C GLU A 86 26.60 -29.48 -18.87
N PRO A 87 27.93 -29.52 -18.61
CA PRO A 87 28.57 -28.63 -17.63
C PRO A 87 28.43 -27.16 -17.97
N GLU A 88 28.46 -26.83 -19.27
CA GLU A 88 28.39 -25.46 -19.82
C GLU A 88 27.11 -24.71 -19.47
N VAL A 89 26.02 -25.43 -19.13
CA VAL A 89 24.75 -24.79 -18.70
C VAL A 89 24.95 -23.99 -17.41
N GLY A 90 25.77 -24.49 -16.48
CA GLY A 90 26.12 -23.76 -15.27
C GLY A 90 26.87 -22.46 -15.54
N ASP A 91 27.84 -22.50 -16.45
CA ASP A 91 28.64 -21.34 -16.84
C ASP A 91 27.77 -20.30 -17.58
N THR A 92 26.89 -20.76 -18.46
CA THR A 92 25.99 -19.90 -19.23
C THR A 92 24.98 -19.18 -18.34
N LEU A 93 24.39 -19.88 -17.36
CA LEU A 93 23.34 -19.32 -16.48
C LEU A 93 23.91 -18.63 -15.24
N GLY A 94 25.19 -18.81 -14.93
CA GLY A 94 25.79 -18.34 -13.67
C GLY A 94 25.66 -16.84 -13.44
N ALA A 95 25.98 -16.03 -14.46
CA ALA A 95 25.86 -14.58 -14.38
C ALA A 95 24.40 -14.12 -14.17
N ASP A 96 23.47 -14.75 -14.87
CA ASP A 96 22.05 -14.45 -14.77
C ASP A 96 21.45 -14.83 -13.40
N ILE A 97 21.90 -15.97 -12.86
CA ILE A 97 21.52 -16.43 -11.52
C ILE A 97 21.99 -15.41 -10.48
N ALA A 98 23.27 -15.03 -10.53
CA ALA A 98 23.86 -14.06 -9.60
C ALA A 98 23.15 -12.70 -9.65
N ALA A 99 22.86 -12.20 -10.86
CA ALA A 99 22.11 -10.94 -11.03
C ALA A 99 20.70 -11.01 -10.45
N THR A 100 20.00 -12.14 -10.65
CA THR A 100 18.65 -12.35 -10.13
C THR A 100 18.67 -12.47 -8.60
N GLU A 101 19.66 -13.13 -8.00
CA GLU A 101 19.83 -13.21 -6.54
C GLU A 101 20.09 -11.83 -5.94
N GLN A 102 20.94 -11.04 -6.56
CA GLN A 102 21.22 -9.68 -6.10
C GLN A 102 19.94 -8.83 -6.12
N GLN A 103 19.15 -8.91 -7.18
CA GLN A 103 17.86 -8.20 -7.29
C GLN A 103 16.88 -8.69 -6.22
N TYR A 104 16.76 -10.00 -6.05
CA TYR A 104 15.90 -10.60 -5.01
C TYR A 104 16.24 -10.08 -3.61
N ASN A 105 17.52 -10.10 -3.24
CA ASN A 105 17.99 -9.61 -1.95
C ASN A 105 17.76 -8.09 -1.79
N THR A 106 17.96 -7.32 -2.85
CA THR A 106 17.66 -5.87 -2.86
C THR A 106 16.18 -5.62 -2.62
N HIS A 107 15.30 -6.39 -3.27
CA HIS A 107 13.86 -6.27 -3.06
C HIS A 107 13.43 -6.66 -1.65
N LEU A 108 14.00 -7.71 -1.06
CA LEU A 108 13.73 -8.06 0.34
C LEU A 108 14.13 -6.94 1.30
N ALA A 109 15.30 -6.34 1.11
CA ALA A 109 15.75 -5.22 1.93
C ALA A 109 14.84 -3.97 1.77
N GLN A 110 14.33 -3.72 0.58
CA GLN A 110 13.35 -2.64 0.35
C GLN A 110 12.01 -2.96 1.02
N LEU A 111 11.52 -4.20 0.94
CA LEU A 111 10.31 -4.65 1.62
C LEU A 111 10.42 -4.49 3.14
N GLU A 112 11.59 -4.79 3.73
CA GLU A 112 11.84 -4.60 5.15
C GLU A 112 11.67 -3.14 5.60
N GLN A 113 12.07 -2.19 4.76
CA GLN A 113 11.91 -0.76 5.04
C GLN A 113 10.46 -0.27 4.85
N LEU A 114 9.72 -0.86 3.92
CA LEU A 114 8.37 -0.43 3.54
C LEU A 114 7.28 -1.05 4.40
N LEU A 115 7.47 -2.29 4.91
CA LEU A 115 6.47 -3.01 5.68
C LEU A 115 6.48 -2.56 7.13
N GLN A 116 5.46 -1.81 7.55
CA GLN A 116 5.39 -1.21 8.88
C GLN A 116 4.52 -2.00 9.86
N SER A 117 3.59 -2.82 9.36
CA SER A 117 2.68 -3.59 10.20
C SER A 117 3.40 -4.78 10.84
N LYS A 118 3.17 -5.02 12.14
CA LYS A 118 3.74 -6.18 12.86
C LYS A 118 3.39 -7.52 12.20
N ALA A 119 2.18 -7.64 11.65
CA ALA A 119 1.73 -8.84 10.96
C ALA A 119 2.54 -9.08 9.67
N GLN A 120 2.77 -8.02 8.87
CA GLN A 120 3.57 -8.11 7.66
C GLN A 120 5.05 -8.37 7.95
N GLN A 121 5.61 -7.76 9.01
CA GLN A 121 6.98 -8.02 9.46
C GLN A 121 7.17 -9.48 9.91
N ALA A 122 6.18 -10.07 10.58
CA ALA A 122 6.20 -11.48 10.95
C ALA A 122 6.19 -12.40 9.71
N LEU A 123 5.39 -12.07 8.69
CA LEU A 123 5.37 -12.81 7.42
C LEU A 123 6.68 -12.62 6.64
N LEU A 124 7.27 -11.43 6.65
CA LEU A 124 8.59 -11.21 6.05
C LEU A 124 9.68 -12.02 6.75
N ALA A 125 9.63 -12.13 8.08
CA ALA A 125 10.54 -13.01 8.84
C ALA A 125 10.39 -14.47 8.39
N GLN A 126 9.18 -14.96 8.12
CA GLN A 126 8.98 -16.28 7.52
C GLN A 126 9.59 -16.39 6.12
N VAL A 127 9.47 -15.34 5.27
CA VAL A 127 10.12 -15.31 3.96
C VAL A 127 11.63 -15.47 4.13
N HIS A 128 12.27 -14.72 5.04
CA HIS A 128 13.71 -14.87 5.32
C HIS A 128 14.09 -16.28 5.78
N GLN A 129 13.30 -16.88 6.67
CA GLN A 129 13.52 -18.26 7.11
C GLN A 129 13.44 -19.26 5.95
N GLN A 130 12.45 -19.12 5.08
CA GLN A 130 12.30 -20.02 3.91
C GLN A 130 13.37 -19.74 2.85
N THR A 131 13.86 -18.51 2.72
CA THR A 131 15.01 -18.18 1.86
C THR A 131 16.28 -18.92 2.33
N LEU A 132 16.56 -18.93 3.64
CA LEU A 132 17.68 -19.70 4.19
C LEU A 132 17.55 -21.21 3.94
N ALA A 133 16.33 -21.75 4.08
CA ALA A 133 16.06 -23.15 3.79
C ALA A 133 16.27 -23.48 2.29
N PHE A 134 15.78 -22.60 1.41
CA PHE A 134 16.01 -22.71 -0.04
C PHE A 134 17.50 -22.66 -0.39
N ASP A 135 18.26 -21.72 0.18
CA ASP A 135 19.70 -21.61 -0.04
C ASP A 135 20.46 -22.87 0.39
N THR A 136 20.07 -23.46 1.51
CA THR A 136 20.65 -24.72 2.00
C THR A 136 20.34 -25.87 1.02
N ALA A 137 19.09 -25.98 0.58
CA ALA A 137 18.69 -27.02 -0.37
C ALA A 137 19.34 -26.85 -1.75
N ARG A 138 19.48 -25.60 -2.20
CA ARG A 138 20.21 -25.25 -3.42
C ARG A 138 21.67 -25.66 -3.37
N GLN A 139 22.35 -25.36 -2.26
CA GLN A 139 23.75 -25.76 -2.08
C GLN A 139 23.90 -27.31 -2.09
N ALA A 140 23.00 -28.02 -1.40
CA ALA A 140 22.99 -29.48 -1.44
C ALA A 140 22.77 -30.03 -2.86
N LEU A 141 21.89 -29.38 -3.63
CA LEU A 141 21.62 -29.78 -5.02
C LEU A 141 22.84 -29.58 -5.94
N LEU A 142 23.51 -28.43 -5.82
CA LEU A 142 24.73 -28.15 -6.60
C LEU A 142 25.87 -29.07 -6.21
N GLN A 143 26.05 -29.34 -4.91
CA GLN A 143 27.03 -30.33 -4.47
C GLN A 143 26.75 -31.74 -5.00
N ALA A 144 25.49 -32.18 -5.00
CA ALA A 144 25.12 -33.47 -5.57
C ALA A 144 25.46 -33.56 -7.07
N ARG A 145 25.28 -32.44 -7.81
CA ARG A 145 25.68 -32.34 -9.22
C ARG A 145 27.19 -32.47 -9.39
N ASP A 146 27.99 -31.77 -8.58
CA ASP A 146 29.44 -31.77 -8.69
C ASP A 146 30.05 -33.16 -8.42
N PHE A 147 29.36 -33.99 -7.59
CA PHE A 147 29.74 -35.40 -7.39
C PHE A 147 29.33 -36.32 -8.55
N GLY A 148 28.53 -35.86 -9.51
CA GLY A 148 28.16 -36.61 -10.72
C GLY A 148 27.22 -37.80 -10.51
N LEU A 149 26.59 -37.92 -9.31
CA LEU A 149 25.71 -39.04 -8.96
C LEU A 149 24.27 -38.70 -9.34
N THR A 150 23.81 -39.17 -10.49
CA THR A 150 22.48 -38.85 -11.05
C THR A 150 21.33 -39.20 -10.09
N GLU A 151 21.38 -40.34 -9.40
CA GLU A 151 20.37 -40.73 -8.42
C GLU A 151 20.34 -39.75 -7.24
N ARG A 152 21.50 -39.38 -6.72
CA ARG A 152 21.60 -38.41 -5.63
C ARG A 152 21.09 -37.02 -6.01
N ILE A 153 21.35 -36.56 -7.23
CA ILE A 153 20.81 -35.31 -7.75
C ILE A 153 19.27 -35.34 -7.72
N ARG A 154 18.69 -36.44 -8.22
CA ARG A 154 17.24 -36.62 -8.24
C ARG A 154 16.64 -36.66 -6.84
N ASP A 155 17.27 -37.35 -5.90
CA ASP A 155 16.81 -37.45 -4.51
C ASP A 155 16.88 -36.07 -3.82
N VAL A 156 17.98 -35.37 -3.92
CA VAL A 156 18.13 -34.02 -3.33
C VAL A 156 17.15 -33.04 -3.98
N TYR A 157 16.97 -33.13 -5.29
CA TYR A 157 16.00 -32.29 -5.99
C TYR A 157 14.57 -32.52 -5.46
N THR A 158 14.13 -33.77 -5.39
CA THR A 158 12.76 -34.10 -5.03
C THR A 158 12.45 -33.97 -3.55
N GLN A 159 13.42 -34.28 -2.68
CA GLN A 159 13.20 -34.34 -1.24
C GLN A 159 13.63 -33.07 -0.50
N GLN A 160 14.48 -32.25 -1.09
CA GLN A 160 15.00 -31.05 -0.42
C GLN A 160 14.70 -29.77 -1.25
N PHE A 161 15.18 -29.70 -2.48
CA PHE A 161 15.10 -28.47 -3.28
C PHE A 161 13.68 -28.10 -3.66
N LEU A 162 12.90 -29.02 -4.18
CA LEU A 162 11.52 -28.77 -4.61
C LEU A 162 10.60 -28.36 -3.43
N PRO A 163 10.61 -29.05 -2.27
CA PRO A 163 9.84 -28.62 -1.11
C PRO A 163 10.29 -27.24 -0.57
N ALA A 164 11.61 -26.96 -0.51
CA ALA A 164 12.11 -25.66 -0.07
C ALA A 164 11.69 -24.54 -1.03
N THR A 165 11.73 -24.79 -2.35
CA THR A 165 11.24 -23.84 -3.36
C THR A 165 9.75 -23.54 -3.16
N GLN A 166 8.94 -24.56 -2.97
CA GLN A 166 7.49 -24.40 -2.74
C GLN A 166 7.19 -23.66 -1.44
N ALA A 167 7.93 -23.96 -0.36
CA ALA A 167 7.78 -23.29 0.92
C ALA A 167 8.14 -21.80 0.83
N GLN A 168 9.21 -21.45 0.12
CA GLN A 168 9.60 -20.06 -0.10
C GLN A 168 8.56 -19.31 -0.95
N GLN A 169 8.06 -19.94 -2.03
CA GLN A 169 6.99 -19.37 -2.85
C GLN A 169 5.70 -19.16 -2.04
N ALA A 170 5.33 -20.12 -1.19
CA ALA A 170 4.16 -20.01 -0.32
C ALA A 170 4.30 -18.88 0.70
N ALA A 171 5.48 -18.69 1.29
CA ALA A 171 5.74 -17.59 2.22
C ALA A 171 5.63 -16.21 1.54
N LEU A 172 6.19 -16.07 0.33
CA LEU A 172 6.05 -14.85 -0.48
C LEU A 172 4.60 -14.61 -0.88
N ALA A 173 3.86 -15.66 -1.24
CA ALA A 173 2.44 -15.56 -1.59
C ALA A 173 1.59 -15.14 -0.39
N ALA A 174 1.87 -15.67 0.81
CA ALA A 174 1.19 -15.29 2.05
C ALA A 174 1.41 -13.80 2.37
N LEU A 175 2.64 -13.30 2.23
CA LEU A 175 2.95 -11.89 2.40
C LEU A 175 2.21 -11.01 1.38
N GLY A 176 2.14 -11.44 0.10
CA GLY A 176 1.39 -10.75 -0.93
C GLY A 176 -0.12 -10.73 -0.67
N GLN A 177 -0.69 -11.82 -0.14
CA GLN A 177 -2.10 -11.86 0.26
C GLN A 177 -2.39 -10.92 1.43
N ALA A 178 -1.53 -10.89 2.45
CA ALA A 178 -1.67 -9.97 3.57
C ALA A 178 -1.61 -8.50 3.13
N GLN A 179 -0.74 -8.18 2.16
CA GLN A 179 -0.67 -6.84 1.57
C GLN A 179 -1.97 -6.47 0.86
N ARG A 180 -2.53 -7.36 0.03
CA ARG A 180 -3.81 -7.11 -0.66
C ARG A 180 -4.96 -6.93 0.33
N GLN A 181 -5.03 -7.75 1.37
CA GLN A 181 -6.04 -7.60 2.42
C GLN A 181 -5.92 -6.26 3.16
N ALA A 182 -4.69 -5.77 3.41
CA ALA A 182 -4.48 -4.45 3.99
C ALA A 182 -5.01 -3.34 3.08
N ILE A 183 -4.71 -3.40 1.77
CA ILE A 183 -5.23 -2.45 0.76
C ILE A 183 -6.76 -2.44 0.75
N ASP A 184 -7.39 -3.63 0.71
CA ASP A 184 -8.85 -3.75 0.70
C ASP A 184 -9.49 -3.16 1.98
N THR A 185 -8.87 -3.41 3.13
CA THR A 185 -9.32 -2.86 4.41
C THR A 185 -9.24 -1.34 4.44
N ASP A 186 -8.11 -0.78 3.99
CA ASP A 186 -7.90 0.67 3.91
C ASP A 186 -8.89 1.32 2.92
N ALA A 187 -9.11 0.70 1.76
CA ALA A 187 -10.09 1.16 0.78
C ALA A 187 -11.53 1.16 1.35
N GLN A 188 -11.91 0.13 2.11
CA GLN A 188 -13.19 0.08 2.79
C GLN A 188 -13.34 1.16 3.86
N GLN A 189 -12.29 1.45 4.63
CA GLN A 189 -12.31 2.54 5.61
C GLN A 189 -12.52 3.90 4.94
N VAL A 190 -11.81 4.18 3.85
CA VAL A 190 -11.98 5.41 3.07
C VAL A 190 -13.42 5.53 2.53
N ALA A 191 -13.98 4.45 2.00
CA ALA A 191 -15.36 4.41 1.53
C ALA A 191 -16.38 4.70 2.65
N GLN A 192 -16.18 4.13 3.84
CA GLN A 192 -17.03 4.40 5.01
C GLN A 192 -16.93 5.86 5.47
N TRP A 193 -15.73 6.44 5.48
CA TRP A 193 -15.57 7.85 5.83
C TRP A 193 -16.24 8.77 4.83
N SER A 194 -16.13 8.49 3.54
CA SER A 194 -16.82 9.27 2.50
C SER A 194 -18.34 9.23 2.65
N THR A 195 -18.90 8.06 2.97
CA THR A 195 -20.34 7.89 3.21
C THR A 195 -20.81 8.66 4.44
N ARG A 196 -20.07 8.61 5.56
CA ARG A 196 -20.37 9.36 6.79
C ARG A 196 -20.28 10.87 6.55
N ALA A 197 -19.27 11.33 5.81
CA ALA A 197 -19.13 12.74 5.46
C ALA A 197 -20.30 13.25 4.60
N ARG A 198 -20.76 12.43 3.62
CA ARG A 198 -21.93 12.74 2.81
C ARG A 198 -23.22 12.80 3.64
N GLN A 199 -23.42 11.87 4.57
CA GLN A 199 -24.57 11.88 5.47
C GLN A 199 -24.57 13.11 6.38
N ALA A 200 -23.42 13.48 6.95
CA ALA A 200 -23.29 14.68 7.74
C ALA A 200 -23.62 15.95 6.92
N GLN A 201 -23.13 16.05 5.67
CA GLN A 201 -23.44 17.16 4.78
C GLN A 201 -24.94 17.26 4.48
N LEU A 202 -25.63 16.14 4.22
CA LEU A 202 -27.07 16.11 3.99
C LEU A 202 -27.86 16.55 5.21
N LEU A 203 -27.44 16.13 6.42
CA LEU A 203 -28.08 16.56 7.68
C LEU A 203 -27.88 18.06 7.92
N PHE A 204 -26.69 18.60 7.72
CA PHE A 204 -26.44 20.04 7.82
C PHE A 204 -27.21 20.86 6.79
N GLY A 205 -27.29 20.38 5.54
CA GLY A 205 -28.04 21.02 4.47
C GLY A 205 -29.55 21.04 4.75
N SER A 206 -30.11 19.93 5.23
CA SER A 206 -31.54 19.85 5.61
C SER A 206 -31.86 20.72 6.82
N LEU A 207 -30.99 20.80 7.81
CA LEU A 207 -31.17 21.67 8.96
C LEU A 207 -31.13 23.15 8.58
N ALA A 208 -30.24 23.53 7.68
CA ALA A 208 -30.17 24.90 7.15
C ALA A 208 -31.44 25.29 6.37
N LEU A 209 -32.03 24.33 5.62
CA LEU A 209 -33.28 24.53 4.88
C LEU A 209 -34.52 24.68 5.79
N VAL A 210 -34.52 24.03 6.96
CA VAL A 210 -35.65 24.09 7.92
C VAL A 210 -35.61 25.35 8.78
N LEU A 211 -34.40 25.92 9.00
CA LEU A 211 -34.19 27.13 9.81
C LEU A 211 -34.24 28.43 8.98
N GLY A 212 -34.22 28.38 7.65
CA GLY A 212 -34.32 29.53 6.73
C GLY A 212 -35.69 29.67 6.13
#